data_b6468200e50f6c1a9bdcc0649ed737ad
#
_entry.id   b6468200e50f6c1a9bdcc0649ed737ad
#
_cell.length_a   1.000
_cell.length_b   1.000
_cell.length_c   1.000
_cell.angle_alpha   90.00
_cell.angle_beta   90.00
_cell.angle_gamma   90.00
#
_symmetry.space_group_name_H-M   'P 1'
#
loop_
_entity.id
_entity.type
_entity.pdbx_description
1 polymer ?
#
loop_
_entity_poly.entity_id
_entity_poly.type
_entity_poly.pdbx_seq_one_letter_code
_entity_poly.pdbx_strand_id
1 'polypeptide(L)'
;KNDYDGGYGYGDTVGTIDMNDEGVAMLEDNIFCTQAFAEENPNTVAAFISASMKGWEYACENPDEAAEIVFNYGSSVSPEHQKYMASEVAKLVTTDMSGNAVGLDNLGQMEETAMQQTLDLAKQYIKLDDSAAAEKLGTLTLDDVRDTSYWEAATSGSFGTPEKTDVTVQLKWLPQAQFMGYYVALDKGYYNDVGLNVTITPGGGDISETTAVYNGTVDFGVTWFCNLISADAAGMGLTEVAQVYQRSGLELVYKLNQD
;
A
#
# COMPACT_ATOMS: atom_id res chain seq x y z
N LYS A 1 5.47 -0.80 21.72
CA LYS A 1 6.41 -0.04 22.57
C LYS A 1 6.41 1.39 22.09
N ASN A 2 6.06 2.36 22.94
CA ASN A 2 5.94 3.75 22.52
C ASN A 2 7.18 4.50 22.98
N ASP A 3 8.08 4.82 22.05
CA ASP A 3 9.32 5.55 22.28
C ASP A 3 9.23 7.03 21.86
N TYR A 4 8.01 7.53 21.54
CA TYR A 4 7.78 8.94 21.23
C TYR A 4 7.26 9.72 22.43
N ASP A 5 7.47 11.04 22.44
CA ASP A 5 6.94 11.93 23.48
C ASP A 5 5.40 11.90 23.49
N GLY A 6 4.80 11.61 24.63
CA GLY A 6 3.35 11.34 24.76
C GLY A 6 2.91 9.88 24.59
N GLY A 7 3.84 8.95 24.36
CA GLY A 7 3.57 7.51 24.35
C GLY A 7 3.23 6.96 25.74
N TYR A 8 2.61 5.78 25.76
CA TYR A 8 2.11 5.16 27.01
C TYR A 8 3.19 4.42 27.82
N GLY A 9 4.42 4.27 27.29
CA GLY A 9 5.54 3.66 28.03
C GLY A 9 5.35 2.17 28.36
N TYR A 10 4.65 1.41 27.54
CA TYR A 10 4.39 -0.03 27.79
C TYR A 10 5.59 -0.95 27.49
N GLY A 11 6.76 -0.38 27.11
CA GLY A 11 7.91 -1.14 26.66
C GLY A 11 8.34 -2.30 27.57
N ASP A 12 8.22 -2.13 28.92
CA ASP A 12 8.62 -3.10 29.92
C ASP A 12 7.48 -4.07 30.32
N THR A 13 6.27 -3.86 29.79
CA THR A 13 5.07 -4.63 30.17
C THR A 13 4.47 -5.44 29.03
N VAL A 14 4.92 -5.20 27.81
CA VAL A 14 4.44 -5.90 26.60
C VAL A 14 5.59 -6.51 25.81
N GLY A 15 5.35 -7.67 25.23
CA GLY A 15 6.17 -8.27 24.19
C GLY A 15 5.48 -8.14 22.84
N THR A 16 6.25 -8.24 21.77
CA THR A 16 5.75 -8.25 20.39
C THR A 16 6.25 -9.49 19.65
N ILE A 17 5.46 -9.95 18.70
CA ILE A 17 5.84 -10.98 17.72
C ILE A 17 5.64 -10.35 16.35
N ASP A 18 6.75 -10.12 15.64
CA ASP A 18 6.76 -9.60 14.28
C ASP A 18 6.41 -10.74 13.29
N MET A 19 5.41 -10.52 12.45
CA MET A 19 4.98 -11.53 11.47
C MET A 19 6.05 -11.82 10.43
N ASN A 20 6.95 -10.86 10.14
CA ASN A 20 8.08 -11.10 9.23
C ASN A 20 9.07 -12.12 9.82
N ASP A 21 9.41 -12.00 11.10
CA ASP A 21 10.33 -12.91 11.79
C ASP A 21 9.76 -14.33 11.89
N GLU A 22 8.45 -14.45 11.98
CA GLU A 22 7.75 -15.74 12.06
C GLU A 22 7.48 -16.37 10.67
N GLY A 23 7.82 -15.68 9.57
CA GLY A 23 7.64 -16.16 8.21
C GLY A 23 6.17 -16.28 7.75
N VAL A 24 5.29 -15.53 8.40
CA VAL A 24 3.84 -15.48 8.10
C VAL A 24 3.35 -14.09 7.72
N ALA A 25 4.27 -13.18 7.43
CA ALA A 25 3.94 -11.85 6.96
C ALA A 25 3.29 -11.89 5.56
N MET A 26 2.28 -11.08 5.38
CA MET A 26 1.64 -10.78 4.09
C MET A 26 1.84 -9.30 3.76
N LEU A 27 2.09 -9.00 2.48
CA LEU A 27 2.30 -7.62 2.03
C LEU A 27 1.04 -6.78 2.19
N GLU A 28 1.27 -5.53 2.61
CA GLU A 28 0.25 -4.52 2.87
C GLU A 28 0.41 -3.36 1.89
N ASP A 29 -0.60 -2.50 1.81
CA ASP A 29 -0.60 -1.19 1.12
C ASP A 29 0.07 -1.20 -0.27
N ASN A 30 -0.62 -1.82 -1.22
CA ASN A 30 -0.31 -1.80 -2.64
C ASN A 30 -1.13 -0.73 -3.39
N ILE A 31 -0.78 -0.47 -4.65
CA ILE A 31 -1.59 0.28 -5.61
C ILE A 31 -2.20 -0.71 -6.59
N PHE A 32 -3.51 -0.63 -6.79
CA PHE A 32 -4.23 -1.49 -7.73
C PHE A 32 -5.30 -0.71 -8.50
N CYS A 33 -5.72 -1.28 -9.61
CA CYS A 33 -6.86 -0.83 -10.41
C CYS A 33 -7.56 -2.04 -11.05
N THR A 34 -8.58 -1.83 -11.89
CA THR A 34 -9.09 -2.93 -12.71
C THR A 34 -8.13 -3.23 -13.86
N GLN A 35 -8.04 -4.50 -14.27
CA GLN A 35 -7.26 -4.89 -15.46
C GLN A 35 -7.70 -4.10 -16.70
N ALA A 36 -9.01 -3.94 -16.90
CA ALA A 36 -9.55 -3.16 -18.01
C ALA A 36 -9.09 -1.68 -17.99
N PHE A 37 -9.11 -1.03 -16.82
CA PHE A 37 -8.63 0.35 -16.69
C PHE A 37 -7.14 0.45 -17.04
N ALA A 38 -6.34 -0.48 -16.58
CA ALA A 38 -4.90 -0.50 -16.84
C ALA A 38 -4.59 -0.68 -18.34
N GLU A 39 -5.30 -1.58 -19.02
CA GLU A 39 -5.16 -1.82 -20.46
C GLU A 39 -5.61 -0.61 -21.29
N GLU A 40 -6.68 0.07 -20.88
CA GLU A 40 -7.21 1.25 -21.58
C GLU A 40 -6.41 2.53 -21.32
N ASN A 41 -5.71 2.62 -20.16
CA ASN A 41 -5.05 3.82 -19.70
C ASN A 41 -3.60 3.58 -19.23
N PRO A 42 -2.74 2.90 -20.02
CA PRO A 42 -1.41 2.49 -19.56
C PRO A 42 -0.49 3.66 -19.18
N ASN A 43 -0.56 4.81 -19.91
CA ASN A 43 0.25 5.97 -19.56
C ASN A 43 -0.27 6.67 -18.29
N THR A 44 -1.58 6.69 -18.08
CA THR A 44 -2.18 7.21 -16.84
C THR A 44 -1.72 6.39 -15.61
N VAL A 45 -1.72 5.05 -15.72
CA VAL A 45 -1.26 4.16 -14.65
C VAL A 45 0.21 4.39 -14.35
N ALA A 46 1.08 4.40 -15.37
CA ALA A 46 2.50 4.61 -15.18
C ALA A 46 2.81 6.03 -14.63
N ALA A 47 2.11 7.06 -15.09
CA ALA A 47 2.24 8.43 -14.57
C ALA A 47 1.83 8.52 -13.11
N PHE A 48 0.72 7.86 -12.71
CA PHE A 48 0.25 7.83 -11.33
C PHE A 48 1.26 7.14 -10.41
N ILE A 49 1.80 5.98 -10.82
CA ILE A 49 2.85 5.28 -10.07
C ILE A 49 4.09 6.16 -9.94
N SER A 50 4.59 6.73 -11.03
CA SER A 50 5.80 7.57 -11.05
C SER A 50 5.69 8.74 -10.07
N ALA A 51 4.59 9.48 -10.10
CA ALA A 51 4.36 10.61 -9.20
C ALA A 51 4.17 10.16 -7.75
N SER A 52 3.45 9.04 -7.53
CA SER A 52 3.27 8.47 -6.18
C SER A 52 4.59 8.03 -5.58
N MET A 53 5.44 7.32 -6.34
CA MET A 53 6.75 6.88 -5.85
C MET A 53 7.69 8.06 -5.54
N LYS A 54 7.64 9.13 -6.34
CA LYS A 54 8.36 10.39 -6.03
C LYS A 54 7.87 11.01 -4.70
N GLY A 55 6.57 10.93 -4.41
CA GLY A 55 6.01 11.35 -3.14
C GLY A 55 6.47 10.47 -1.98
N TRP A 56 6.54 9.16 -2.19
CA TRP A 56 7.04 8.20 -1.22
C TRP A 56 8.54 8.36 -0.95
N GLU A 57 9.35 8.58 -1.99
CA GLU A 57 10.78 8.90 -1.86
C GLU A 57 10.97 10.12 -0.94
N TYR A 58 10.30 11.23 -1.27
CA TYR A 58 10.37 12.44 -0.45
C TYR A 58 9.92 12.21 0.99
N ALA A 59 8.81 11.49 1.17
CA ALA A 59 8.24 11.19 2.49
C ALA A 59 9.16 10.32 3.35
N CYS A 60 9.84 9.34 2.77
CA CYS A 60 10.81 8.49 3.46
C CYS A 60 12.06 9.26 3.87
N GLU A 61 12.51 10.22 3.05
CA GLU A 61 13.66 11.08 3.39
C GLU A 61 13.31 12.19 4.39
N ASN A 62 12.04 12.64 4.42
CA ASN A 62 11.57 13.76 5.24
C ASN A 62 10.30 13.38 6.04
N PRO A 63 10.36 12.36 6.92
CA PRO A 63 9.17 11.81 7.58
C PRO A 63 8.45 12.82 8.49
N ASP A 64 9.15 13.74 9.13
CA ASP A 64 8.55 14.77 9.98
C ASP A 64 7.72 15.75 9.16
N GLU A 65 8.21 16.22 8.00
CA GLU A 65 7.47 17.11 7.10
C GLU A 65 6.30 16.35 6.44
N ALA A 66 6.50 15.10 6.06
CA ALA A 66 5.44 14.25 5.52
C ALA A 66 4.29 14.08 6.52
N ALA A 67 4.60 13.88 7.80
CA ALA A 67 3.60 13.83 8.86
C ALA A 67 2.82 15.15 9.01
N GLU A 68 3.48 16.30 8.90
CA GLU A 68 2.84 17.62 8.93
C GLU A 68 1.93 17.85 7.72
N ILE A 69 2.36 17.44 6.52
CA ILE A 69 1.53 17.49 5.30
C ILE A 69 0.26 16.65 5.51
N VAL A 70 0.40 15.38 5.91
CA VAL A 70 -0.75 14.50 6.15
C VAL A 70 -1.71 15.10 7.17
N PHE A 71 -1.20 15.69 8.24
CA PHE A 71 -2.01 16.29 9.29
C PHE A 71 -2.95 17.40 8.78
N ASN A 72 -2.53 18.13 7.73
CA ASN A 72 -3.35 19.17 7.09
C ASN A 72 -4.56 18.60 6.33
N TYR A 73 -4.52 17.34 5.91
CA TYR A 73 -5.64 16.64 5.26
C TYR A 73 -6.58 15.94 6.25
N GLY A 74 -6.26 15.96 7.52
CA GLY A 74 -6.99 15.35 8.60
C GLY A 74 -6.16 14.32 9.36
N SER A 75 -6.45 14.15 10.63
CA SER A 75 -5.81 13.14 11.44
C SER A 75 -6.71 12.70 12.58
N SER A 76 -6.77 11.40 12.81
CA SER A 76 -7.42 10.79 13.98
C SER A 76 -6.45 10.63 15.16
N VAL A 77 -5.17 10.98 14.99
CA VAL A 77 -4.10 10.81 15.98
C VAL A 77 -3.40 12.15 16.25
N SER A 78 -2.66 12.23 17.37
CA SER A 78 -1.90 13.44 17.71
C SER A 78 -0.75 13.71 16.72
N PRO A 79 -0.27 14.96 16.61
CA PRO A 79 0.87 15.28 15.75
C PRO A 79 2.13 14.46 16.09
N GLU A 80 2.40 14.23 17.38
CA GLU A 80 3.55 13.44 17.84
C GLU A 80 3.42 11.97 17.39
N HIS A 81 2.21 11.41 17.51
CA HIS A 81 1.95 10.06 17.03
C HIS A 81 2.09 9.97 15.50
N GLN A 82 1.62 10.99 14.79
CA GLN A 82 1.74 11.06 13.33
C GLN A 82 3.22 11.06 12.89
N LYS A 83 4.08 11.84 13.55
CA LYS A 83 5.52 11.87 13.28
C LYS A 83 6.20 10.52 13.60
N TYR A 84 5.85 9.92 14.74
CA TYR A 84 6.35 8.59 15.07
C TYR A 84 5.92 7.56 14.02
N MET A 85 4.65 7.56 13.65
CA MET A 85 4.11 6.67 12.61
C MET A 85 4.83 6.87 11.28
N ALA A 86 5.09 8.11 10.85
CA ALA A 86 5.79 8.40 9.60
C ALA A 86 7.19 7.80 9.57
N SER A 87 7.93 7.88 10.69
CA SER A 87 9.26 7.28 10.80
C SER A 87 9.24 5.74 10.74
N GLU A 88 8.21 5.10 11.32
CA GLU A 88 8.07 3.64 11.25
C GLU A 88 7.59 3.20 9.85
N VAL A 89 6.65 3.91 9.25
CA VAL A 89 6.17 3.64 7.88
C VAL A 89 7.32 3.76 6.86
N ALA A 90 8.19 4.76 7.01
CA ALA A 90 9.36 4.87 6.14
C ALA A 90 10.23 3.59 6.15
N LYS A 91 10.36 2.93 7.30
CA LYS A 91 11.09 1.65 7.41
C LYS A 91 10.36 0.51 6.69
N LEU A 92 9.02 0.46 6.77
CA LEU A 92 8.23 -0.56 6.07
C LEU A 92 8.33 -0.44 4.54
N VAL A 93 8.48 0.79 4.04
CA VAL A 93 8.62 1.10 2.61
C VAL A 93 10.03 0.85 2.09
N THR A 94 11.05 1.11 2.93
CA THR A 94 12.47 1.05 2.53
C THR A 94 13.21 -0.19 3.03
N THR A 95 12.52 -1.18 3.58
CA THR A 95 13.10 -2.43 4.07
C THR A 95 12.25 -3.61 3.61
N ASP A 96 12.87 -4.64 3.05
CA ASP A 96 12.20 -5.86 2.62
C ASP A 96 11.82 -6.80 3.80
N MET A 97 11.09 -7.89 3.53
CA MET A 97 10.69 -8.89 4.53
C MET A 97 11.87 -9.57 5.24
N SER A 98 13.06 -9.56 4.64
CA SER A 98 14.29 -10.12 5.21
C SER A 98 15.10 -9.09 6.00
N GLY A 99 14.65 -7.83 6.07
CA GLY A 99 15.32 -6.75 6.76
C GLY A 99 16.42 -6.06 5.94
N ASN A 100 16.53 -6.34 4.64
CA ASN A 100 17.49 -5.65 3.77
C ASN A 100 16.92 -4.31 3.32
N ALA A 101 17.80 -3.33 3.11
CA ALA A 101 17.40 -2.03 2.57
C ALA A 101 16.92 -2.15 1.12
N VAL A 102 15.77 -1.54 0.84
CA VAL A 102 15.26 -1.31 -0.51
C VAL A 102 15.70 0.09 -0.94
N GLY A 103 16.38 0.18 -2.09
CA GLY A 103 16.82 1.47 -2.62
C GLY A 103 15.63 2.34 -3.03
N LEU A 104 15.76 3.66 -2.85
CA LEU A 104 14.69 4.61 -3.21
C LEU A 104 14.28 4.52 -4.69
N ASP A 105 15.22 4.18 -5.57
CA ASP A 105 14.95 3.93 -7.00
C ASP A 105 14.06 2.70 -7.26
N ASN A 106 13.87 1.84 -6.25
CA ASN A 106 13.09 0.61 -6.33
C ASN A 106 11.77 0.68 -5.55
N LEU A 107 11.37 1.87 -5.09
CA LEU A 107 10.08 2.02 -4.43
C LEU A 107 8.94 1.59 -5.35
N GLY A 108 7.99 0.88 -4.78
CA GLY A 108 6.86 0.32 -5.54
C GLY A 108 7.15 -1.00 -6.25
N GLN A 109 8.37 -1.55 -6.16
CA GLN A 109 8.70 -2.86 -6.76
C GLN A 109 7.81 -3.96 -6.20
N MET A 110 7.47 -4.90 -7.05
CA MET A 110 6.69 -6.09 -6.71
C MET A 110 7.64 -7.31 -6.62
N GLU A 111 8.37 -7.42 -5.48
CA GLU A 111 9.37 -8.46 -5.28
C GLU A 111 8.69 -9.84 -5.26
N GLU A 112 9.14 -10.74 -6.14
CA GLU A 112 8.47 -12.00 -6.45
C GLU A 112 8.37 -12.93 -5.25
N THR A 113 9.42 -13.05 -4.45
CA THR A 113 9.45 -13.97 -3.30
C THR A 113 8.46 -13.54 -2.22
N ALA A 114 8.42 -12.25 -1.89
CA ALA A 114 7.51 -11.70 -0.89
C ALA A 114 6.05 -11.78 -1.33
N MET A 115 5.78 -11.49 -2.62
CA MET A 115 4.44 -11.64 -3.19
C MET A 115 4.00 -13.10 -3.25
N GLN A 116 4.91 -14.03 -3.63
CA GLN A 116 4.59 -15.45 -3.66
C GLN A 116 4.29 -15.97 -2.25
N GLN A 117 5.05 -15.55 -1.23
CA GLN A 117 4.76 -15.89 0.16
C GLN A 117 3.35 -15.43 0.56
N THR A 118 2.97 -14.19 0.21
CA THR A 118 1.63 -13.66 0.51
C THR A 118 0.53 -14.48 -0.20
N LEU A 119 0.74 -14.82 -1.46
CA LEU A 119 -0.21 -15.64 -2.24
C LEU A 119 -0.35 -17.05 -1.65
N ASP A 120 0.75 -17.68 -1.25
CA ASP A 120 0.73 -19.02 -0.67
C ASP A 120 0.03 -19.04 0.70
N LEU A 121 0.28 -18.03 1.54
CA LEU A 121 -0.42 -17.85 2.81
C LEU A 121 -1.91 -17.58 2.58
N ALA A 122 -2.26 -16.75 1.59
CA ALA A 122 -3.65 -16.49 1.24
C ALA A 122 -4.36 -17.79 0.82
N LYS A 123 -3.76 -18.60 -0.04
CA LYS A 123 -4.31 -19.90 -0.46
C LYS A 123 -4.47 -20.88 0.72
N GLN A 124 -3.56 -20.84 1.67
CA GLN A 124 -3.57 -21.76 2.81
C GLN A 124 -4.60 -21.36 3.88
N TYR A 125 -4.74 -20.08 4.17
CA TYR A 125 -5.46 -19.61 5.36
C TYR A 125 -6.73 -18.83 5.08
N ILE A 126 -6.89 -18.18 3.93
CA ILE A 126 -8.12 -17.46 3.60
C ILE A 126 -9.22 -18.48 3.31
N LYS A 127 -10.37 -18.25 3.92
CA LYS A 127 -11.58 -19.03 3.70
C LYS A 127 -12.61 -18.16 3.02
N LEU A 128 -13.02 -18.55 1.82
CA LEU A 128 -14.08 -17.90 1.06
C LEU A 128 -15.34 -18.77 1.13
N ASP A 129 -16.49 -18.16 1.42
CA ASP A 129 -17.76 -18.86 1.55
C ASP A 129 -18.28 -19.35 0.19
N ASP A 130 -17.99 -18.59 -0.87
CA ASP A 130 -18.33 -18.98 -2.24
C ASP A 130 -17.37 -20.05 -2.75
N SER A 131 -17.92 -21.19 -3.18
CA SER A 131 -17.13 -22.35 -3.60
C SER A 131 -16.35 -22.12 -4.90
N ALA A 132 -16.87 -21.31 -5.83
CA ALA A 132 -16.19 -21.01 -7.09
C ALA A 132 -15.03 -20.04 -6.84
N ALA A 133 -15.22 -19.06 -5.97
CA ALA A 133 -14.14 -18.17 -5.53
C ALA A 133 -13.05 -18.93 -4.76
N ALA A 134 -13.42 -19.88 -3.89
CA ALA A 134 -12.46 -20.73 -3.18
C ALA A 134 -11.64 -21.64 -4.13
N GLU A 135 -12.28 -22.21 -5.16
CA GLU A 135 -11.60 -22.98 -6.21
C GLU A 135 -10.65 -22.08 -7.02
N LYS A 136 -11.11 -20.89 -7.45
CA LYS A 136 -10.27 -19.93 -8.18
C LYS A 136 -9.08 -19.50 -7.35
N LEU A 137 -9.26 -19.16 -6.04
CA LEU A 137 -8.17 -18.82 -5.13
C LEU A 137 -7.05 -19.88 -5.15
N GLY A 138 -7.42 -21.16 -5.11
CA GLY A 138 -6.47 -22.27 -5.13
C GLY A 138 -5.60 -22.32 -6.40
N THR A 139 -6.08 -21.77 -7.52
CA THR A 139 -5.41 -21.81 -8.83
C THR A 139 -4.72 -20.53 -9.24
N LEU A 140 -4.96 -19.39 -8.55
CA LEU A 140 -4.35 -18.10 -8.88
C LEU A 140 -2.81 -18.20 -8.89
N THR A 141 -2.21 -17.49 -9.82
CA THR A 141 -0.76 -17.24 -9.91
C THR A 141 -0.49 -15.75 -9.67
N LEU A 142 0.76 -15.35 -9.53
CA LEU A 142 1.10 -13.92 -9.43
C LEU A 142 0.71 -13.16 -10.71
N ASP A 143 0.86 -13.78 -11.87
CA ASP A 143 0.50 -13.16 -13.16
C ASP A 143 -1.01 -12.90 -13.31
N ASP A 144 -1.85 -13.56 -12.51
CA ASP A 144 -3.29 -13.30 -12.50
C ASP A 144 -3.66 -12.04 -11.69
N VAL A 145 -2.83 -11.64 -10.73
CA VAL A 145 -3.17 -10.60 -9.73
C VAL A 145 -2.26 -9.38 -9.76
N ARG A 146 -1.18 -9.40 -10.55
CA ARG A 146 -0.24 -8.26 -10.70
C ARG A 146 0.18 -8.07 -12.15
N ASP A 147 0.60 -6.84 -12.49
CA ASP A 147 1.31 -6.52 -13.74
C ASP A 147 2.47 -5.56 -13.46
N THR A 148 3.71 -6.06 -13.56
CA THR A 148 4.92 -5.30 -13.26
C THR A 148 5.28 -4.29 -14.35
N SER A 149 4.71 -4.42 -15.54
CA SER A 149 5.07 -3.59 -16.70
C SER A 149 4.77 -2.11 -16.48
N TYR A 150 3.72 -1.79 -15.72
CA TYR A 150 3.37 -0.40 -15.38
C TYR A 150 4.38 0.24 -14.43
N TRP A 151 4.85 -0.50 -13.43
CA TRP A 151 5.91 -0.03 -12.54
C TRP A 151 7.24 0.12 -13.28
N GLU A 152 7.58 -0.81 -14.17
CA GLU A 152 8.77 -0.72 -15.02
C GLU A 152 8.71 0.51 -15.94
N ALA A 153 7.56 0.79 -16.56
CA ALA A 153 7.34 1.98 -17.37
C ALA A 153 7.46 3.26 -16.53
N ALA A 154 6.88 3.28 -15.33
CA ALA A 154 6.95 4.41 -14.41
C ALA A 154 8.38 4.73 -13.98
N THR A 155 9.16 3.70 -13.58
CA THR A 155 10.53 3.83 -13.08
C THR A 155 11.51 4.23 -14.17
N SER A 156 11.35 3.66 -15.39
CA SER A 156 12.18 4.04 -16.55
C SER A 156 11.78 5.36 -17.21
N GLY A 157 10.66 5.96 -16.82
CA GLY A 157 10.10 7.14 -17.48
C GLY A 157 9.58 6.86 -18.90
N SER A 158 9.30 5.58 -19.21
CA SER A 158 8.88 5.13 -20.54
C SER A 158 7.37 5.16 -20.70
N PHE A 159 6.74 6.30 -20.43
CA PHE A 159 5.30 6.50 -20.66
C PHE A 159 5.03 7.84 -21.38
N GLY A 160 3.89 7.89 -22.04
CA GLY A 160 3.45 9.06 -22.83
C GLY A 160 2.52 9.98 -22.04
N THR A 161 1.75 10.77 -22.78
CA THR A 161 0.70 11.60 -22.18
C THR A 161 -0.40 10.70 -21.59
N PRO A 162 -0.85 10.96 -20.35
CA PRO A 162 -1.95 10.22 -19.76
C PRO A 162 -3.23 10.24 -20.62
N GLU A 163 -3.88 9.11 -20.76
CA GLU A 163 -5.16 8.98 -21.49
C GLU A 163 -6.30 9.63 -20.69
N LYS A 164 -6.27 9.47 -19.37
CA LYS A 164 -7.17 10.09 -18.42
C LYS A 164 -6.38 10.94 -17.44
N THR A 165 -6.73 12.22 -17.32
CA THR A 165 -6.01 13.19 -16.49
C THR A 165 -6.64 13.41 -15.12
N ASP A 166 -7.98 13.38 -15.02
CA ASP A 166 -8.68 13.48 -13.73
C ASP A 166 -8.85 12.06 -13.15
N VAL A 167 -8.06 11.73 -12.16
CA VAL A 167 -8.06 10.39 -11.54
C VAL A 167 -8.35 10.45 -10.05
N THR A 168 -8.95 9.40 -9.54
CA THR A 168 -9.33 9.24 -8.15
C THR A 168 -8.67 8.02 -7.54
N VAL A 169 -8.19 8.14 -6.30
CA VAL A 169 -7.65 7.02 -5.53
C VAL A 169 -8.38 6.86 -4.20
N GLN A 170 -8.85 5.65 -3.91
CA GLN A 170 -9.45 5.28 -2.63
C GLN A 170 -8.38 4.70 -1.72
N LEU A 171 -8.11 5.36 -0.60
CA LEU A 171 -7.24 4.82 0.43
C LEU A 171 -7.96 3.76 1.25
N LYS A 172 -7.19 2.85 1.83
CA LYS A 172 -7.71 1.81 2.72
C LYS A 172 -8.26 2.35 4.04
N TRP A 173 -7.68 3.44 4.55
CA TRP A 173 -8.02 3.96 5.87
C TRP A 173 -8.10 5.49 5.88
N LEU A 174 -8.31 6.05 7.08
CA LEU A 174 -8.35 7.49 7.34
C LEU A 174 -7.00 8.15 7.03
N PRO A 175 -6.95 9.50 6.84
CA PRO A 175 -5.71 10.21 6.62
C PRO A 175 -4.75 10.00 7.81
N GLN A 176 -3.60 9.39 7.51
CA GLN A 176 -2.52 9.14 8.46
C GLN A 176 -1.21 8.86 7.71
N ALA A 177 -0.09 8.82 8.42
CA ALA A 177 1.24 8.62 7.84
C ALA A 177 1.37 7.31 7.03
N GLN A 178 0.50 6.34 7.25
CA GLN A 178 0.37 5.14 6.42
C GLN A 178 0.27 5.46 4.92
N PHE A 179 -0.27 6.61 4.57
CA PHE A 179 -0.49 7.04 3.18
C PHE A 179 0.31 8.30 2.82
N MET A 180 1.35 8.62 3.59
CA MET A 180 2.06 9.90 3.50
C MET A 180 2.60 10.20 2.11
N GLY A 181 3.06 9.20 1.36
CA GLY A 181 3.62 9.40 0.01
C GLY A 181 2.61 9.98 -0.97
N TYR A 182 1.34 9.56 -0.90
CA TYR A 182 0.28 10.09 -1.77
C TYR A 182 -0.06 11.54 -1.44
N TYR A 183 -0.15 11.88 -0.15
CA TYR A 183 -0.41 13.25 0.30
C TYR A 183 0.76 14.18 -0.03
N VAL A 184 2.00 13.71 0.11
CA VAL A 184 3.20 14.45 -0.31
C VAL A 184 3.19 14.66 -1.82
N ALA A 185 2.87 13.63 -2.62
CA ALA A 185 2.79 13.77 -4.07
C ALA A 185 1.74 14.81 -4.51
N LEU A 186 0.62 14.88 -3.79
CA LEU A 186 -0.43 15.87 -4.03
C LEU A 186 0.03 17.27 -3.62
N ASP A 187 0.54 17.43 -2.41
CA ASP A 187 0.96 18.72 -1.84
C ASP A 187 2.13 19.36 -2.60
N LYS A 188 3.10 18.54 -3.00
CA LYS A 188 4.27 18.98 -3.79
C LYS A 188 3.98 19.16 -5.29
N GLY A 189 2.78 18.80 -5.74
CA GLY A 189 2.39 18.95 -7.15
C GLY A 189 2.96 17.89 -8.09
N TYR A 190 3.51 16.78 -7.58
CA TYR A 190 4.13 15.74 -8.41
C TYR A 190 3.16 15.07 -9.39
N TYR A 191 1.88 14.96 -9.01
CA TYR A 191 0.85 14.50 -9.94
C TYR A 191 0.64 15.48 -11.09
N ASN A 192 0.65 16.79 -10.83
CA ASN A 192 0.50 17.81 -11.86
C ASN A 192 1.71 17.84 -12.82
N ASP A 193 2.92 17.56 -12.31
CA ASP A 193 4.15 17.48 -13.11
C ASP A 193 4.05 16.43 -14.23
N VAL A 194 3.28 15.37 -14.01
CA VAL A 194 3.04 14.28 -14.98
C VAL A 194 1.69 14.40 -15.70
N GLY A 195 1.00 15.53 -15.54
CA GLY A 195 -0.27 15.82 -16.24
C GLY A 195 -1.52 15.22 -15.59
N LEU A 196 -1.45 14.81 -14.32
CA LEU A 196 -2.58 14.27 -13.59
C LEU A 196 -3.16 15.29 -12.59
N ASN A 197 -4.49 15.29 -12.48
CA ASN A 197 -5.26 15.94 -11.42
C ASN A 197 -5.82 14.84 -10.51
N VAL A 198 -5.18 14.60 -9.36
CA VAL A 198 -5.50 13.47 -8.48
C VAL A 198 -6.38 13.91 -7.33
N THR A 199 -7.48 13.19 -7.10
CA THR A 199 -8.30 13.30 -5.90
C THR A 199 -8.08 12.10 -5.00
N ILE A 200 -7.64 12.33 -3.77
CA ILE A 200 -7.48 11.30 -2.73
C ILE A 200 -8.77 11.20 -1.93
N THR A 201 -9.37 10.01 -1.91
CA THR A 201 -10.56 9.72 -1.12
C THR A 201 -10.15 8.88 0.11
N PRO A 202 -10.35 9.41 1.33
CA PRO A 202 -10.06 8.63 2.54
C PRO A 202 -10.92 7.38 2.65
N GLY A 203 -10.34 6.31 3.21
CA GLY A 203 -11.03 5.07 3.52
C GLY A 203 -11.64 5.07 4.93
N GLY A 204 -11.93 3.89 5.41
CA GLY A 204 -12.46 3.62 6.75
C GLY A 204 -13.13 2.26 6.82
N GLY A 205 -13.52 1.83 8.02
CA GLY A 205 -14.03 0.48 8.26
C GLY A 205 -15.28 0.08 7.47
N ASP A 206 -16.06 1.06 6.99
CA ASP A 206 -17.30 0.83 6.24
C ASP A 206 -17.11 0.95 4.71
N ILE A 207 -15.88 1.20 4.25
CA ILE A 207 -15.56 1.37 2.82
C ILE A 207 -14.75 0.18 2.33
N SER A 208 -15.23 -0.48 1.28
CA SER A 208 -14.48 -1.49 0.54
C SER A 208 -13.81 -0.84 -0.66
N GLU A 209 -12.52 -0.63 -0.58
CA GLU A 209 -11.70 -0.05 -1.65
C GLU A 209 -11.70 -0.92 -2.91
N THR A 210 -11.68 -2.24 -2.75
CA THR A 210 -11.75 -3.18 -3.89
C THR A 210 -13.09 -3.08 -4.62
N THR A 211 -14.20 -2.95 -3.88
CA THR A 211 -15.53 -2.74 -4.47
C THR A 211 -15.67 -1.37 -5.13
N ALA A 212 -15.07 -0.31 -4.55
CA ALA A 212 -15.10 1.03 -5.12
C ALA A 212 -14.38 1.08 -6.47
N VAL A 213 -13.22 0.43 -6.59
CA VAL A 213 -12.46 0.30 -7.85
C VAL A 213 -13.23 -0.56 -8.85
N TYR A 214 -13.70 -1.75 -8.43
CA TYR A 214 -14.44 -2.66 -9.29
C TYR A 214 -15.68 -2.01 -9.93
N ASN A 215 -16.41 -1.20 -9.16
CA ASN A 215 -17.60 -0.49 -9.64
C ASN A 215 -17.29 0.77 -10.46
N GLY A 216 -16.00 1.15 -10.62
CA GLY A 216 -15.58 2.36 -11.31
C GLY A 216 -15.95 3.65 -10.58
N THR A 217 -16.20 3.58 -9.27
CA THR A 217 -16.44 4.77 -8.44
C THR A 217 -15.15 5.58 -8.27
N VAL A 218 -14.02 4.89 -8.23
CA VAL A 218 -12.66 5.43 -8.23
C VAL A 218 -11.80 4.65 -9.23
N ASP A 219 -10.67 5.22 -9.63
CA ASP A 219 -9.78 4.63 -10.64
C ASP A 219 -8.74 3.70 -10.02
N PHE A 220 -8.17 4.14 -8.91
CA PHE A 220 -7.16 3.41 -8.16
C PHE A 220 -7.64 3.11 -6.73
N GLY A 221 -7.07 2.07 -6.16
CA GLY A 221 -7.23 1.76 -4.75
C GLY A 221 -5.90 1.45 -4.09
N VAL A 222 -5.87 1.61 -2.77
CA VAL A 222 -4.79 1.15 -1.89
C VAL A 222 -5.38 0.10 -0.96
N THR A 223 -4.85 -1.13 -0.99
CA THR A 223 -5.32 -2.22 -0.14
C THR A 223 -4.17 -3.13 0.29
N TRP A 224 -4.47 -4.15 1.07
CA TRP A 224 -3.53 -5.22 1.38
C TRP A 224 -3.58 -6.28 0.30
N PHE A 225 -2.44 -6.85 -0.06
CA PHE A 225 -2.36 -7.79 -1.18
C PHE A 225 -3.27 -9.02 -0.98
N CYS A 226 -3.42 -9.51 0.25
CA CYS A 226 -4.35 -10.61 0.54
C CYS A 226 -5.83 -10.26 0.27
N ASN A 227 -6.24 -9.00 0.43
CA ASN A 227 -7.59 -8.54 0.09
C ASN A 227 -7.77 -8.46 -1.43
N LEU A 228 -6.76 -7.99 -2.16
CA LEU A 228 -6.77 -7.99 -3.63
C LEU A 228 -6.91 -9.41 -4.18
N ILE A 229 -6.09 -10.36 -3.67
CA ILE A 229 -6.16 -11.78 -4.03
C ILE A 229 -7.58 -12.33 -3.81
N SER A 230 -8.18 -12.03 -2.66
CA SER A 230 -9.55 -12.48 -2.34
C SER A 230 -10.60 -11.88 -3.26
N ALA A 231 -10.47 -10.59 -3.59
CA ALA A 231 -11.38 -9.89 -4.49
C ALA A 231 -11.26 -10.41 -5.93
N ASP A 232 -10.04 -10.71 -6.39
CA ASP A 232 -9.84 -11.28 -7.71
C ASP A 232 -10.31 -12.75 -7.80
N ALA A 233 -10.13 -13.53 -6.75
CA ALA A 233 -10.72 -14.85 -6.64
C ALA A 233 -12.26 -14.81 -6.75
N ALA A 234 -12.88 -13.74 -6.23
CA ALA A 234 -14.32 -13.49 -6.40
C ALA A 234 -14.70 -12.95 -7.80
N GLY A 235 -13.75 -12.77 -8.70
CA GLY A 235 -14.01 -12.41 -10.10
C GLY A 235 -14.03 -10.91 -10.38
N MET A 236 -13.42 -10.08 -9.54
CA MET A 236 -13.44 -8.62 -9.75
C MET A 236 -12.49 -8.15 -10.87
N GLY A 237 -11.53 -8.98 -11.35
CA GLY A 237 -10.61 -8.59 -12.42
C GLY A 237 -9.75 -7.39 -12.06
N LEU A 238 -9.15 -7.44 -10.88
CA LEU A 238 -8.26 -6.42 -10.36
C LEU A 238 -6.79 -6.78 -10.64
N THR A 239 -5.92 -5.79 -10.69
CA THR A 239 -4.48 -6.01 -10.83
C THR A 239 -3.71 -5.04 -9.95
N GLU A 240 -2.70 -5.58 -9.25
CA GLU A 240 -1.72 -4.77 -8.57
C GLU A 240 -0.72 -4.20 -9.58
N VAL A 241 -0.41 -2.92 -9.44
CA VAL A 241 0.50 -2.22 -10.35
C VAL A 241 1.74 -1.65 -9.66
N ALA A 242 1.73 -1.60 -8.31
CA ALA A 242 2.91 -1.28 -7.50
C ALA A 242 2.71 -1.74 -6.04
N GLN A 243 3.76 -2.29 -5.42
CA GLN A 243 3.79 -2.69 -4.01
C GLN A 243 4.54 -1.65 -3.19
N VAL A 244 3.82 -0.85 -2.40
CA VAL A 244 4.42 0.25 -1.64
C VAL A 244 5.16 -0.26 -0.40
N TYR A 245 4.47 -1.00 0.47
CA TYR A 245 5.09 -1.59 1.64
C TYR A 245 5.86 -2.85 1.26
N GLN A 246 7.16 -2.86 1.51
CA GLN A 246 8.05 -3.97 1.14
C GLN A 246 8.13 -5.05 2.22
N ARG A 247 7.51 -4.80 3.37
CA ARG A 247 7.33 -5.75 4.48
C ARG A 247 6.04 -5.44 5.24
N SER A 248 5.57 -6.40 6.03
CA SER A 248 4.40 -6.20 6.88
C SER A 248 4.75 -5.35 8.12
N GLY A 249 3.84 -4.47 8.51
CA GLY A 249 3.86 -3.77 9.80
C GLY A 249 3.05 -4.49 10.87
N LEU A 250 2.48 -5.67 10.58
CA LEU A 250 1.64 -6.40 11.52
C LEU A 250 2.46 -7.09 12.59
N GLU A 251 2.15 -6.77 13.85
CA GLU A 251 2.71 -7.40 15.04
C GLU A 251 1.61 -7.89 15.97
N LEU A 252 1.83 -9.03 16.61
CA LEU A 252 1.04 -9.43 17.76
C LEU A 252 1.65 -8.84 19.02
N VAL A 253 0.83 -8.12 19.79
CA VAL A 253 1.24 -7.54 21.06
C VAL A 253 0.66 -8.39 22.19
N TYR A 254 1.50 -8.82 23.15
CA TYR A 254 1.09 -9.60 24.30
C TYR A 254 1.63 -9.02 25.61
N LYS A 255 0.88 -9.21 26.67
CA LYS A 255 1.30 -8.76 28.00
C LYS A 255 2.35 -9.72 28.57
N LEU A 256 3.47 -9.17 29.02
CA LEU A 256 4.46 -9.92 29.76
C LEU A 256 3.88 -10.29 31.13
N ASN A 257 4.08 -11.53 31.57
CA ASN A 257 3.74 -11.93 32.94
C ASN A 257 4.61 -11.11 33.89
N GLN A 258 3.96 -10.32 34.73
CA GLN A 258 4.61 -9.73 35.89
C GLN A 258 4.49 -10.77 37.00
N ASP A 259 5.60 -11.45 37.30
CA ASP A 259 5.71 -12.31 38.51
C ASP A 259 5.68 -11.45 39.77
#